data_f95a3e3f856fe8c9b871030ec306f134
#
_entry.id   f95a3e3f856fe8c9b871030ec306f134
#
_cell.length_a   1.000
_cell.length_b   1.000
_cell.length_c   1.000
_cell.angle_alpha   90.00
_cell.angle_beta   90.00
_cell.angle_gamma   90.00
#
_symmetry.space_group_name_H-M   'P 1'
#
loop_
_entity.id
_entity.type
_entity.pdbx_description
1 polymer ?
#
loop_
_entity_poly.entity_id
_entity_poly.type
_entity_poly.pdbx_seq_one_letter_code
_entity_poly.pdbx_strand_id
1 'polypeptide(L)'
;MVAFFLAGWYGVLMFIGIAIFAKFFLESVNYMEHYGLVRIKGSPVELHHSWNTNRRISSILLYNVTRHSHHHEQGSLEFWKLKPKENAPEMPYGYLTTLYLVVFFPWLYRRMMEPKLEHWKDHFASEGERQLIA
;
A
#
# COMPACT_ATOMS: atom_id res chain seq x y z
N MET A 1 -15.57 -22.64 13.09
CA MET A 1 -15.97 -24.05 13.29
C MET A 1 -14.89 -25.04 12.88
N VAL A 2 -14.33 -24.99 11.66
CA VAL A 2 -13.29 -25.95 11.20
C VAL A 2 -12.09 -26.05 12.15
N ALA A 3 -11.53 -24.92 12.56
CA ALA A 3 -10.37 -24.89 13.49
C ALA A 3 -10.63 -25.61 14.82
N PHE A 4 -11.85 -25.50 15.35
CA PHE A 4 -12.24 -26.20 16.57
C PHE A 4 -12.34 -27.72 16.35
N PHE A 5 -12.90 -28.16 15.23
CA PHE A 5 -12.98 -29.59 14.92
C PHE A 5 -11.62 -30.23 14.67
N LEU A 6 -10.64 -29.46 14.15
CA LEU A 6 -9.29 -29.96 13.90
C LEU A 6 -8.41 -30.02 15.16
N ALA A 7 -8.51 -29.04 16.05
CA ALA A 7 -7.59 -28.92 17.19
C ALA A 7 -8.22 -28.29 18.45
N GLY A 8 -9.55 -28.41 18.63
CA GLY A 8 -10.27 -27.87 19.77
C GLY A 8 -10.06 -26.37 19.96
N TRP A 9 -10.03 -25.93 21.21
CA TRP A 9 -9.80 -24.53 21.57
C TRP A 9 -8.43 -23.99 21.15
N TYR A 10 -7.40 -24.83 21.11
CA TYR A 10 -6.07 -24.44 20.61
C TYR A 10 -6.14 -24.07 19.13
N GLY A 11 -6.89 -24.81 18.32
CA GLY A 11 -7.12 -24.46 16.92
C GLY A 11 -7.81 -23.11 16.75
N VAL A 12 -8.81 -22.82 17.58
CA VAL A 12 -9.51 -21.53 17.57
C VAL A 12 -8.55 -20.39 17.94
N LEU A 13 -7.76 -20.52 19.01
CA LEU A 13 -6.80 -19.52 19.44
C LEU A 13 -5.72 -19.25 18.37
N MET A 14 -5.18 -20.31 17.77
CA MET A 14 -4.23 -20.18 16.67
C MET A 14 -4.85 -19.47 15.47
N PHE A 15 -6.07 -19.82 15.08
CA PHE A 15 -6.77 -19.17 13.97
C PHE A 15 -6.97 -17.67 14.23
N ILE A 16 -7.40 -17.31 15.44
CA ILE A 16 -7.56 -15.90 15.84
C ILE A 16 -6.21 -15.17 15.78
N GLY A 17 -5.15 -15.77 16.32
CA GLY A 17 -3.80 -15.19 16.29
C GLY A 17 -3.32 -14.93 14.86
N ILE A 18 -3.48 -15.90 13.97
CA ILE A 18 -3.13 -15.77 12.55
C ILE A 18 -3.98 -14.68 11.87
N ALA A 19 -5.28 -14.64 12.15
CA ALA A 19 -6.18 -13.64 11.58
C ALA A 19 -5.83 -12.22 12.00
N ILE A 20 -5.50 -12.00 13.29
CA ILE A 20 -5.03 -10.71 13.81
C ILE A 20 -3.71 -10.32 13.14
N PHE A 21 -2.76 -11.26 13.04
CA PHE A 21 -1.47 -11.00 12.39
C PHE A 21 -1.64 -10.64 10.90
N ALA A 22 -2.46 -11.40 10.17
CA ALA A 22 -2.76 -11.12 8.78
C ALA A 22 -3.44 -9.76 8.59
N LYS A 23 -4.38 -9.41 9.46
CA LYS A 23 -5.04 -8.10 9.46
C LYS A 23 -4.05 -6.97 9.73
N PHE A 24 -3.20 -7.10 10.75
CA PHE A 24 -2.15 -6.14 11.05
C PHE A 24 -1.22 -5.92 9.84
N PHE A 25 -0.81 -7.01 9.20
CA PHE A 25 0.06 -6.95 8.03
C PHE A 25 -0.61 -6.25 6.85
N LEU A 26 -1.87 -6.58 6.57
CA LEU A 26 -2.68 -5.95 5.53
C LEU A 26 -2.83 -4.43 5.77
N GLU A 27 -3.14 -4.02 7.01
CA GLU A 27 -3.27 -2.60 7.34
C GLU A 27 -1.93 -1.85 7.27
N SER A 28 -0.82 -2.51 7.59
CA SER A 28 0.52 -1.93 7.43
C SER A 28 0.84 -1.67 5.95
N VAL A 29 0.43 -2.58 5.08
CA VAL A 29 0.55 -2.44 3.62
C VAL A 29 -0.34 -1.30 3.12
N ASN A 30 -1.63 -1.29 3.50
CA ASN A 30 -2.55 -0.21 3.14
C ASN A 30 -2.04 1.16 3.59
N TYR A 31 -1.55 1.25 4.82
CA TYR A 31 -0.96 2.48 5.34
C TYR A 31 0.24 2.92 4.50
N MET A 32 1.13 2.00 4.15
CA MET A 32 2.30 2.29 3.34
C MET A 32 1.94 2.80 1.93
N GLU A 33 0.94 2.18 1.32
CA GLU A 33 0.52 2.47 -0.05
C GLU A 33 -0.28 3.77 -0.20
N HIS A 34 -0.93 4.22 0.89
CA HIS A 34 -1.82 5.39 0.84
C HIS A 34 -1.41 6.52 1.78
N TYR A 35 -0.28 6.42 2.45
CA TYR A 35 0.16 7.40 3.43
C TYR A 35 0.21 8.82 2.87
N GLY A 36 -0.57 9.71 3.50
CA GLY A 36 -0.60 11.14 3.20
C GLY A 36 -1.27 11.53 1.89
N LEU A 37 -1.71 10.56 1.08
CA LEU A 37 -2.43 10.84 -0.16
C LEU A 37 -3.90 11.12 0.14
N VAL A 38 -4.47 12.10 -0.56
CA VAL A 38 -5.88 12.48 -0.40
C VAL A 38 -6.62 12.32 -1.72
N ARG A 39 -7.92 12.12 -1.62
CA ARG A 39 -8.83 12.03 -2.76
C ARG A 39 -10.13 12.75 -2.45
N ILE A 40 -10.68 13.46 -3.43
CA ILE A 40 -12.00 14.09 -3.30
C ILE A 40 -13.06 13.00 -3.15
N LYS A 41 -13.93 13.13 -2.16
CA LYS A 41 -15.00 12.16 -1.92
C LYS A 41 -15.90 12.03 -3.15
N GLY A 42 -16.05 10.81 -3.66
CA GLY A 42 -16.87 10.50 -4.83
C GLY A 42 -16.14 10.59 -6.17
N SER A 43 -14.90 11.10 -6.22
CA SER A 43 -14.08 11.02 -7.44
C SER A 43 -13.57 9.60 -7.70
N PRO A 44 -13.29 9.22 -8.94
CA PRO A 44 -12.65 7.94 -9.25
C PRO A 44 -11.27 7.84 -8.62
N VAL A 45 -10.79 6.60 -8.42
CA VAL A 45 -9.40 6.36 -8.02
C VAL A 45 -8.52 6.52 -9.27
N GLU A 46 -7.48 7.34 -9.15
CA GLU A 46 -6.52 7.61 -10.20
C GLU A 46 -5.12 7.08 -9.83
N LEU A 47 -4.20 7.08 -10.79
CA LEU A 47 -2.85 6.53 -10.62
C LEU A 47 -2.07 7.18 -9.46
N HIS A 48 -2.34 8.46 -9.19
CA HIS A 48 -1.64 9.22 -8.17
C HIS A 48 -2.18 9.03 -6.73
N HIS A 49 -3.23 8.23 -6.56
CA HIS A 49 -3.82 7.95 -5.25
C HIS A 49 -3.17 6.77 -4.50
N SER A 50 -2.05 6.25 -5.01
CA SER A 50 -1.29 5.23 -4.30
C SER A 50 0.21 5.31 -4.60
N TRP A 51 1.02 4.97 -3.60
CA TRP A 51 2.46 4.84 -3.73
C TRP A 51 2.84 3.51 -4.37
N ASN A 52 3.78 3.54 -5.31
CA ASN A 52 4.26 2.39 -6.06
C ASN A 52 5.74 2.12 -5.83
N THR A 53 6.19 0.96 -6.25
CA THR A 53 7.61 0.73 -6.53
C THR A 53 7.77 -0.21 -7.72
N ASN A 54 8.64 0.18 -8.65
CA ASN A 54 8.97 -0.58 -9.85
C ASN A 54 10.27 -1.40 -9.70
N ARG A 55 10.78 -1.55 -8.45
CA ARG A 55 12.00 -2.32 -8.19
C ARG A 55 11.76 -3.80 -8.46
N ARG A 56 12.61 -4.39 -9.32
CA ARG A 56 12.47 -5.77 -9.82
C ARG A 56 12.31 -6.81 -8.72
N ILE A 57 13.16 -6.76 -7.68
CA ILE A 57 13.13 -7.73 -6.58
C ILE A 57 11.77 -7.68 -5.86
N SER A 58 11.31 -6.48 -5.51
CA SER A 58 9.99 -6.31 -4.87
C SER A 58 8.86 -6.80 -5.77
N SER A 59 8.89 -6.46 -7.06
CA SER A 59 7.85 -6.88 -8.01
C SER A 59 7.79 -8.40 -8.19
N ILE A 60 8.93 -9.07 -8.24
CA ILE A 60 8.98 -10.54 -8.38
C ILE A 60 8.48 -11.22 -7.09
N LEU A 61 9.01 -10.83 -5.93
CA LEU A 61 8.65 -11.45 -4.65
C LEU A 61 7.19 -11.23 -4.24
N LEU A 62 6.59 -10.12 -4.66
CA LEU A 62 5.24 -9.71 -4.29
C LEU A 62 4.26 -9.77 -5.47
N TYR A 63 4.55 -10.60 -6.47
CA TYR A 63 3.62 -10.84 -7.59
C TYR A 63 3.09 -9.55 -8.23
N ASN A 64 3.97 -8.54 -8.44
CA ASN A 64 3.63 -7.24 -9.01
C ASN A 64 2.59 -6.38 -8.23
N VAL A 65 2.15 -6.79 -7.04
CA VAL A 65 1.27 -5.97 -6.18
C VAL A 65 1.87 -4.58 -5.92
N THR A 66 3.19 -4.48 -5.99
CA THR A 66 3.95 -3.22 -5.88
C THR A 66 3.60 -2.17 -6.96
N ARG A 67 2.92 -2.57 -8.03
CA ARG A 67 2.37 -1.72 -9.09
C ARG A 67 0.93 -1.35 -8.78
N HIS A 68 0.72 -0.84 -7.59
CA HIS A 68 -0.58 -0.70 -6.95
C HIS A 68 -1.50 0.27 -7.68
N SER A 69 -0.98 1.35 -8.25
CA SER A 69 -1.76 2.29 -9.06
C SER A 69 -2.40 1.62 -10.28
N HIS A 70 -1.68 0.75 -10.98
CA HIS A 70 -2.26 0.03 -12.12
C HIS A 70 -3.31 -1.01 -11.67
N HIS A 71 -3.11 -1.60 -10.50
CA HIS A 71 -4.13 -2.45 -9.89
C HIS A 71 -5.41 -1.67 -9.58
N HIS A 72 -5.30 -0.45 -9.04
CA HIS A 72 -6.45 0.41 -8.78
C HIS A 72 -7.16 0.87 -10.07
N GLU A 73 -6.39 1.17 -11.12
CA GLU A 73 -6.95 1.55 -12.43
C GLU A 73 -7.74 0.40 -13.08
N GLN A 74 -7.26 -0.83 -12.93
CA GLN A 74 -7.82 -2.03 -13.55
C GLN A 74 -7.84 -3.21 -12.56
N GLY A 75 -8.69 -3.15 -11.54
CA GLY A 75 -8.74 -4.11 -10.44
C GLY A 75 -9.04 -5.57 -10.84
N SER A 76 -9.59 -5.81 -12.02
CA SER A 76 -9.82 -7.16 -12.58
C SER A 76 -8.62 -7.74 -13.33
N LEU A 77 -7.53 -6.97 -13.46
CA LEU A 77 -6.36 -7.41 -14.21
C LEU A 77 -5.53 -8.40 -13.39
N GLU A 78 -5.11 -9.48 -14.02
CA GLU A 78 -4.26 -10.48 -13.36
C GLU A 78 -2.88 -9.89 -13.03
N PHE A 79 -2.32 -10.29 -11.89
CA PHE A 79 -1.09 -9.70 -11.33
C PHE A 79 0.10 -9.72 -12.29
N TRP A 80 0.22 -10.70 -13.18
CA TRP A 80 1.31 -10.78 -14.16
C TRP A 80 1.17 -9.80 -15.32
N LYS A 81 -0.02 -9.22 -15.50
CA LYS A 81 -0.28 -8.18 -16.51
C LYS A 81 -0.08 -6.77 -15.99
N LEU A 82 0.11 -6.61 -14.68
CA LEU A 82 0.37 -5.31 -14.08
C LEU A 82 1.70 -4.73 -14.60
N LYS A 83 1.64 -3.48 -15.06
CA LYS A 83 2.77 -2.76 -15.65
C LYS A 83 3.16 -1.56 -14.78
N PRO A 84 4.44 -1.15 -14.79
CA PRO A 84 4.82 0.14 -14.24
C PRO A 84 4.10 1.28 -14.98
N LYS A 85 3.70 2.31 -14.26
CA LYS A 85 3.09 3.52 -14.79
C LYS A 85 4.03 4.70 -14.55
N GLU A 86 4.41 5.40 -15.59
CA GLU A 86 5.36 6.53 -15.52
C GLU A 86 4.79 7.71 -14.72
N ASN A 87 3.46 7.91 -14.80
CA ASN A 87 2.76 8.99 -14.10
C ASN A 87 2.18 8.57 -12.75
N ALA A 88 2.79 7.61 -12.07
CA ALA A 88 2.39 7.17 -10.74
C ALA A 88 3.49 7.51 -9.72
N PRO A 89 3.13 8.00 -8.52
CA PRO A 89 4.11 8.35 -7.51
C PRO A 89 4.83 7.12 -6.98
N GLU A 90 6.16 7.24 -6.78
CA GLU A 90 7.00 6.13 -6.36
C GLU A 90 7.57 6.33 -4.95
N MET A 91 7.57 5.23 -4.18
CA MET A 91 8.27 5.13 -2.91
C MET A 91 9.78 5.27 -3.11
N PRO A 92 10.52 5.84 -2.14
CA PRO A 92 11.98 6.01 -2.25
C PRO A 92 12.73 4.68 -2.24
N TYR A 93 12.18 3.67 -1.60
CA TYR A 93 12.80 2.34 -1.47
C TYR A 93 11.91 1.22 -2.04
N GLY A 94 12.47 -0.01 -2.05
CA GLY A 94 11.72 -1.20 -2.39
C GLY A 94 10.64 -1.50 -1.34
N TYR A 95 9.61 -2.20 -1.75
CA TYR A 95 8.41 -2.46 -0.97
C TYR A 95 8.70 -3.11 0.41
N LEU A 96 9.53 -4.15 0.44
CA LEU A 96 9.86 -4.83 1.69
C LEU A 96 10.62 -3.93 2.67
N THR A 97 11.54 -3.10 2.16
CA THR A 97 12.27 -2.14 2.99
C THR A 97 11.33 -1.09 3.56
N THR A 98 10.41 -0.58 2.74
CA THR A 98 9.42 0.42 3.16
C THR A 98 8.47 -0.17 4.19
N LEU A 99 7.99 -1.39 3.98
CA LEU A 99 7.14 -2.09 4.93
C LEU A 99 7.85 -2.35 6.28
N TYR A 100 9.12 -2.75 6.23
CA TYR A 100 9.93 -2.88 7.45
C TYR A 100 10.01 -1.56 8.23
N LEU A 101 10.19 -0.43 7.54
CA LEU A 101 10.19 0.89 8.17
C LEU A 101 8.83 1.24 8.76
N VAL A 102 7.74 0.96 8.07
CA VAL A 102 6.38 1.20 8.57
C VAL A 102 6.11 0.44 9.88
N VAL A 103 6.51 -0.83 9.94
CA VAL A 103 6.22 -1.69 11.09
C VAL A 103 7.12 -1.38 12.30
N PHE A 104 8.42 -1.19 12.08
CA PHE A 104 9.39 -1.09 13.16
C PHE A 104 9.89 0.33 13.45
N PHE A 105 9.84 1.22 12.46
CA PHE A 105 10.35 2.59 12.56
C PHE A 105 9.40 3.61 11.91
N PRO A 106 8.13 3.70 12.36
CA PRO A 106 7.11 4.52 11.69
C PRO A 106 7.45 6.02 11.65
N TRP A 107 8.20 6.52 12.62
CA TRP A 107 8.68 7.90 12.63
C TRP A 107 9.69 8.16 11.52
N LEU A 108 10.59 7.21 11.25
CA LEU A 108 11.56 7.30 10.17
C LEU A 108 10.88 7.19 8.81
N TYR A 109 9.91 6.29 8.68
CA TYR A 109 9.07 6.18 7.49
C TYR A 109 8.38 7.52 7.17
N ARG A 110 7.74 8.15 8.15
CA ARG A 110 7.05 9.44 7.96
C ARG A 110 8.02 10.52 7.48
N ARG A 111 9.15 10.68 8.16
CA ARG A 111 10.18 11.67 7.79
C ARG A 111 10.73 11.43 6.37
N MET A 112 10.88 10.18 5.99
CA MET A 112 11.32 9.79 4.64
C MET A 112 10.29 10.14 3.57
N MET A 113 9.00 10.06 3.92
CA MET A 113 7.90 10.35 2.99
C MET A 113 7.57 11.83 2.85
N GLU A 114 7.97 12.70 3.80
CA GLU A 114 7.72 14.15 3.73
C GLU A 114 8.10 14.77 2.37
N PRO A 115 9.34 14.65 1.86
CA PRO A 115 9.69 15.22 0.56
C PRO A 115 8.94 14.58 -0.62
N LYS A 116 8.50 13.34 -0.47
CA LYS A 116 7.67 12.66 -1.48
C LYS A 116 6.25 13.19 -1.49
N LEU A 117 5.70 13.52 -0.33
CA LEU A 117 4.38 14.14 -0.21
C LEU A 117 4.37 15.56 -0.77
N GLU A 118 5.40 16.34 -0.52
CA GLU A 118 5.55 17.67 -1.14
C GLU A 118 5.60 17.55 -2.66
N HIS A 119 6.44 16.65 -3.17
CA HIS A 119 6.51 16.41 -4.61
C HIS A 119 5.16 15.93 -5.18
N TRP A 120 4.44 15.05 -4.47
CA TRP A 120 3.11 14.61 -4.87
C TRP A 120 2.11 15.78 -4.93
N LYS A 121 2.11 16.64 -3.91
CA LYS A 121 1.27 17.84 -3.85
C LYS A 121 1.49 18.74 -5.05
N ASP A 122 2.75 18.95 -5.44
CA ASP A 122 3.12 19.91 -6.49
C ASP A 122 2.87 19.36 -7.90
N HIS A 123 3.06 18.04 -8.13
CA HIS A 123 3.12 17.47 -9.47
C HIS A 123 1.95 16.54 -9.80
N PHE A 124 1.30 15.94 -8.81
CA PHE A 124 0.25 14.95 -9.02
C PHE A 124 -1.13 15.38 -8.53
N ALA A 125 -1.19 16.06 -7.39
CA ALA A 125 -2.47 16.43 -6.78
C ALA A 125 -3.25 17.43 -7.65
N SER A 126 -4.54 17.18 -7.83
CA SER A 126 -5.47 18.11 -8.44
C SER A 126 -5.67 19.36 -7.56
N GLU A 127 -6.20 20.43 -8.14
CA GLU A 127 -6.49 21.67 -7.38
C GLU A 127 -7.42 21.42 -6.19
N GLY A 128 -8.47 20.61 -6.36
CA GLY A 128 -9.37 20.26 -5.28
C GLY A 128 -8.70 19.43 -4.17
N GLU A 129 -7.77 18.55 -4.50
CA GLU A 129 -6.99 17.77 -3.53
C GLU A 129 -6.01 18.66 -2.77
N ARG A 130 -5.38 19.63 -3.43
CA ARG A 130 -4.53 20.63 -2.77
C ARG A 130 -5.27 21.44 -1.72
N GLN A 131 -6.53 21.79 -2.00
CA GLN A 131 -7.38 22.51 -1.04
C GLN A 131 -7.75 21.66 0.19
N LEU A 132 -7.77 20.32 0.08
CA LEU A 132 -8.03 19.43 1.22
C LEU A 132 -6.84 19.31 2.19
N ILE A 133 -5.63 19.66 1.75
CA ILE A 133 -4.39 19.53 2.52
C ILE A 133 -3.75 20.89 2.85
N ALA A 134 -4.38 21.98 2.46
CA ALA A 134 -3.99 23.34 2.84
C ALA A 134 -4.49 23.65 4.24
#